data_dfdae0bcf019813316fddfef93ffafbe
#
_entry.id   dfdae0bcf019813316fddfef93ffafbe
#
_cell.length_a   1.000
_cell.length_b   1.000
_cell.length_c   1.000
_cell.angle_alpha   90.00
_cell.angle_beta   90.00
_cell.angle_gamma   90.00
#
_symmetry.space_group_name_H-M   'P 1'
#
loop_
_entity.id
_entity.type
_entity.pdbx_description
1 polymer ?
#
loop_
_entity_poly.entity_id
_entity_poly.type
_entity_poly.pdbx_seq_one_letter_code
_entity_poly.pdbx_strand_id
1 'polypeptide(L)'
;MEIILTLQSEHTKYKLSASLVKSSRRSIGITIKPGGEIIIRAPRNLTNTAILSFVQEKADWILRTYEKQHSIQPPIRSSQEQKQIQALEKRYRDAAKEYIPKRVAYYHQFTGGHYEKITIRDQKTRWGSCSGTGNLSFNFRLMLAPPRVLDYVVVHELCHLTHMNHSRDFWNMVERILPDYKEHRKWLKENGHTLQVK
;
A
#
# COMPACT_ATOMS: atom_id res chain seq x y z
N MET A 1 6.31 -11.47 -20.32
CA MET A 1 7.29 -11.40 -21.43
C MET A 1 8.41 -10.48 -20.98
N GLU A 2 9.63 -10.94 -21.04
CA GLU A 2 10.80 -10.10 -20.78
C GLU A 2 11.14 -9.27 -22.02
N ILE A 3 11.45 -8.00 -21.84
CA ILE A 3 11.82 -7.07 -22.90
C ILE A 3 13.06 -6.28 -22.49
N ILE A 4 13.86 -5.89 -23.46
CA ILE A 4 14.99 -4.99 -23.25
C ILE A 4 14.55 -3.57 -23.58
N LEU A 5 14.62 -2.68 -22.61
CA LEU A 5 14.40 -1.26 -22.80
C LEU A 5 15.70 -0.59 -23.21
N THR A 6 15.68 0.14 -24.31
CA THR A 6 16.76 1.06 -24.68
C THR A 6 16.27 2.46 -24.38
N LEU A 7 16.68 3.02 -23.24
CA LEU A 7 16.30 4.36 -22.80
C LEU A 7 17.42 5.35 -23.14
N GLN A 8 17.05 6.52 -23.62
CA GLN A 8 18.00 7.59 -23.92
C GLN A 8 17.71 8.77 -23.02
N SER A 9 18.72 9.23 -22.29
CA SER A 9 18.70 10.48 -21.52
C SER A 9 19.86 11.34 -22.00
N GLU A 10 19.68 12.62 -22.12
CA GLU A 10 20.52 13.71 -22.66
C GLU A 10 21.77 13.28 -23.49
N HIS A 11 22.66 12.44 -22.97
CA HIS A 11 23.89 12.01 -23.66
C HIS A 11 24.22 10.51 -23.52
N THR A 12 23.36 9.72 -22.83
CA THR A 12 23.67 8.32 -22.54
C THR A 12 22.52 7.40 -22.92
N LYS A 13 22.86 6.26 -23.55
CA LYS A 13 21.93 5.17 -23.82
C LYS A 13 22.06 4.09 -22.74
N TYR A 14 20.94 3.73 -22.13
CA TYR A 14 20.84 2.69 -21.12
C TYR A 14 20.10 1.48 -21.68
N LYS A 15 20.61 0.27 -21.41
CA LYS A 15 19.89 -0.98 -21.70
C LYS A 15 19.46 -1.61 -20.38
N LEU A 16 18.17 -1.69 -20.15
CA LEU A 16 17.59 -2.26 -18.91
C LEU A 16 16.61 -3.37 -19.25
N SER A 17 16.66 -4.46 -18.50
CA SER A 17 15.64 -5.53 -18.60
C SER A 17 14.36 -5.12 -17.90
N ALA A 18 13.21 -5.42 -18.51
CA ALA A 18 11.91 -5.17 -17.93
C ALA A 18 10.92 -6.30 -18.24
N SER A 19 10.00 -6.55 -17.32
CA SER A 19 8.89 -7.47 -17.52
C SER A 19 7.66 -6.74 -18.06
N LEU A 20 7.18 -7.10 -19.26
CA LEU A 20 5.95 -6.59 -19.83
C LEU A 20 4.78 -7.54 -19.52
N VAL A 21 3.75 -7.02 -18.83
CA VAL A 21 2.51 -7.73 -18.47
C VAL A 21 1.32 -7.03 -19.11
N LYS A 22 0.65 -7.69 -20.05
CA LYS A 22 -0.59 -7.19 -20.66
C LYS A 22 -1.82 -7.75 -19.92
N SER A 23 -2.78 -6.87 -19.61
CA SER A 23 -4.01 -7.22 -18.87
C SER A 23 -5.20 -6.38 -19.34
N SER A 24 -6.37 -6.57 -18.73
CA SER A 24 -7.61 -5.82 -19.01
C SER A 24 -7.63 -4.37 -18.48
N ARG A 25 -6.51 -3.85 -18.01
CA ARG A 25 -6.37 -2.47 -17.52
C ARG A 25 -6.56 -1.43 -18.63
N ARG A 26 -6.90 -0.21 -18.25
CA ARG A 26 -7.15 0.90 -19.19
C ARG A 26 -5.95 1.83 -19.41
N SER A 27 -4.88 1.71 -18.62
CA SER A 27 -3.73 2.61 -18.68
C SER A 27 -2.41 1.84 -18.57
N ILE A 28 -1.31 2.42 -19.08
CA ILE A 28 0.05 1.91 -18.86
C ILE A 28 0.50 2.31 -17.46
N GLY A 29 1.20 1.42 -16.78
CA GLY A 29 1.85 1.69 -15.50
C GLY A 29 3.24 1.10 -15.47
N ILE A 30 4.21 1.85 -14.96
CA ILE A 30 5.59 1.42 -14.77
C ILE A 30 5.82 1.33 -13.27
N THR A 31 6.41 0.22 -12.83
CA THR A 31 6.79 -0.02 -11.44
C THR A 31 8.25 -0.44 -11.41
N ILE A 32 9.05 0.21 -10.58
CA ILE A 32 10.44 -0.18 -10.32
C ILE A 32 10.49 -0.63 -8.87
N LYS A 33 10.87 -1.90 -8.65
CA LYS A 33 10.99 -2.48 -7.32
C LYS A 33 12.36 -2.17 -6.70
N PRO A 34 12.51 -2.27 -5.38
CA PRO A 34 13.83 -2.35 -4.75
C PRO A 34 14.67 -3.47 -5.40
N GLY A 35 15.93 -3.17 -5.72
CA GLY A 35 16.80 -4.06 -6.51
C GLY A 35 16.74 -3.82 -8.02
N GLY A 36 15.93 -2.84 -8.50
CA GLY A 36 15.93 -2.40 -9.89
C GLY A 36 15.05 -3.22 -10.84
N GLU A 37 14.24 -4.18 -10.37
CA GLU A 37 13.31 -4.91 -11.24
C GLU A 37 12.25 -3.96 -11.81
N ILE A 38 12.18 -3.82 -13.13
CA ILE A 38 11.23 -2.97 -13.84
C ILE A 38 10.06 -3.81 -14.34
N ILE A 39 8.83 -3.42 -13.98
CA ILE A 39 7.61 -4.07 -14.44
C ILE A 39 6.73 -3.04 -15.16
N ILE A 40 6.44 -3.31 -16.44
CA ILE A 40 5.51 -2.52 -17.25
C ILE A 40 4.22 -3.29 -17.35
N ARG A 41 3.11 -2.67 -16.94
CA ARG A 41 1.77 -3.21 -17.10
C ARG A 41 1.00 -2.38 -18.11
N ALA A 42 0.42 -3.01 -19.14
CA ALA A 42 -0.26 -2.33 -20.23
C ALA A 42 -1.61 -3.00 -20.59
N PRO A 43 -2.54 -2.25 -21.20
CA PRO A 43 -3.72 -2.82 -21.83
C PRO A 43 -3.39 -3.85 -22.92
N ARG A 44 -4.23 -4.91 -23.05
CA ARG A 44 -4.01 -5.95 -24.06
C ARG A 44 -4.09 -5.44 -25.50
N ASN A 45 -4.91 -4.42 -25.72
CA ASN A 45 -5.17 -3.82 -27.04
C ASN A 45 -4.09 -2.83 -27.51
N LEU A 46 -3.12 -2.46 -26.65
CA LEU A 46 -2.03 -1.59 -27.06
C LEU A 46 -0.93 -2.36 -27.79
N THR A 47 -0.43 -1.74 -28.86
CA THR A 47 0.75 -2.24 -29.59
C THR A 47 2.02 -2.11 -28.74
N ASN A 48 2.99 -2.96 -28.98
CA ASN A 48 4.28 -2.85 -28.29
C ASN A 48 4.99 -1.52 -28.62
N THR A 49 4.84 -1.03 -29.85
CA THR A 49 5.38 0.28 -30.26
C THR A 49 4.83 1.41 -29.42
N ALA A 50 3.49 1.46 -29.23
CA ALA A 50 2.86 2.49 -28.38
C ALA A 50 3.31 2.39 -26.91
N ILE A 51 3.49 1.17 -26.40
CA ILE A 51 4.01 0.94 -25.03
C ILE A 51 5.45 1.44 -24.91
N LEU A 52 6.31 1.13 -25.88
CA LEU A 52 7.71 1.55 -25.87
C LEU A 52 7.85 3.07 -26.04
N SER A 53 7.01 3.72 -26.86
CA SER A 53 6.96 5.18 -26.98
C SER A 53 6.63 5.84 -25.66
N PHE A 54 5.61 5.35 -24.95
CA PHE A 54 5.27 5.84 -23.61
C PHE A 54 6.41 5.62 -22.60
N VAL A 55 7.08 4.48 -22.66
CA VAL A 55 8.23 4.19 -21.78
C VAL A 55 9.39 5.14 -22.07
N GLN A 56 9.65 5.45 -23.33
CA GLN A 56 10.68 6.41 -23.72
C GLN A 56 10.35 7.83 -23.26
N GLU A 57 9.09 8.26 -23.32
CA GLU A 57 8.63 9.55 -22.78
C GLU A 57 8.91 9.68 -21.27
N LYS A 58 8.92 8.57 -20.56
CA LYS A 58 9.20 8.51 -19.11
C LYS A 58 10.63 8.12 -18.77
N ALA A 59 11.56 8.12 -19.76
CA ALA A 59 12.92 7.62 -19.60
C ALA A 59 13.67 8.25 -18.42
N ASP A 60 13.66 9.57 -18.28
CA ASP A 60 14.37 10.26 -17.19
C ASP A 60 13.84 9.89 -15.82
N TRP A 61 12.51 9.77 -15.68
CA TRP A 61 11.90 9.31 -14.43
C TRP A 61 12.29 7.85 -14.12
N ILE A 62 12.28 6.98 -15.14
CA ILE A 62 12.67 5.57 -15.00
C ILE A 62 14.12 5.48 -14.54
N LEU A 63 15.05 6.19 -15.20
CA LEU A 63 16.47 6.15 -14.88
C LEU A 63 16.74 6.66 -13.47
N ARG A 64 16.23 7.84 -13.08
CA ARG A 64 16.39 8.37 -11.72
C ARG A 64 15.81 7.41 -10.66
N THR A 65 14.65 6.82 -10.94
CA THR A 65 14.01 5.88 -10.01
C THR A 65 14.76 4.56 -9.96
N TYR A 66 15.28 4.07 -11.10
CA TYR A 66 16.07 2.86 -11.19
C TYR A 66 17.36 3.00 -10.39
N GLU A 67 18.12 4.07 -10.57
CA GLU A 67 19.35 4.35 -9.83
C GLU A 67 19.08 4.37 -8.33
N LYS A 68 18.05 5.10 -7.91
CA LYS A 68 17.63 5.16 -6.50
C LYS A 68 17.25 3.79 -5.93
N GLN A 69 16.52 2.98 -6.68
CA GLN A 69 16.06 1.66 -6.24
C GLN A 69 17.14 0.58 -6.38
N HIS A 70 18.04 0.72 -7.34
CA HIS A 70 19.15 -0.22 -7.56
C HIS A 70 20.23 -0.07 -6.50
N SER A 71 20.51 1.15 -6.06
CA SER A 71 21.42 1.40 -4.93
C SER A 71 20.87 0.94 -3.59
N ILE A 72 19.54 0.73 -3.47
CA ILE A 72 18.89 0.12 -2.31
C ILE A 72 18.80 -1.40 -2.54
N GLN A 73 19.94 -2.11 -2.50
CA GLN A 73 19.87 -3.56 -2.39
C GLN A 73 19.22 -3.92 -1.06
N PRO A 74 18.15 -4.75 -1.06
CA PRO A 74 17.64 -5.26 0.19
C PRO A 74 18.78 -6.00 0.92
N PRO A 75 18.97 -5.79 2.21
CA PRO A 75 20.04 -6.46 2.94
C PRO A 75 19.92 -7.97 2.71
N ILE A 76 21.05 -8.61 2.34
CA ILE A 76 21.14 -10.07 2.23
C ILE A 76 20.95 -10.60 3.65
N ARG A 77 19.74 -11.06 3.95
CA ARG A 77 19.39 -11.63 5.27
C ARG A 77 19.74 -13.11 5.28
N SER A 78 20.36 -13.55 6.36
CA SER A 78 20.60 -14.98 6.59
C SER A 78 19.29 -15.75 6.68
N SER A 79 19.32 -17.06 6.44
CA SER A 79 18.16 -17.93 6.62
C SER A 79 17.58 -17.85 8.03
N GLN A 80 18.41 -17.62 9.03
CA GLN A 80 18.02 -17.51 10.43
C GLN A 80 17.28 -16.20 10.69
N GLU A 81 17.78 -15.06 10.18
CA GLU A 81 17.10 -13.77 10.28
C GLU A 81 15.75 -13.76 9.55
N GLN A 82 15.67 -14.41 8.38
CA GLN A 82 14.40 -14.56 7.66
C GLN A 82 13.37 -15.34 8.48
N LYS A 83 13.77 -16.45 9.13
CA LYS A 83 12.90 -17.23 10.03
C LYS A 83 12.42 -16.42 11.25
N GLN A 84 13.33 -15.62 11.83
CA GLN A 84 12.99 -14.75 12.97
C GLN A 84 11.97 -13.68 12.57
N ILE A 85 12.16 -13.03 11.42
CA ILE A 85 11.22 -12.03 10.89
C ILE A 85 9.85 -12.66 10.63
N GLN A 86 9.80 -13.84 9.99
CA GLN A 86 8.55 -14.56 9.74
C GLN A 86 7.83 -14.94 11.04
N ALA A 87 8.57 -15.38 12.06
CA ALA A 87 8.00 -15.70 13.38
C ALA A 87 7.42 -14.44 14.03
N LEU A 88 8.13 -13.31 13.95
CA LEU A 88 7.69 -12.03 14.49
C LEU A 88 6.47 -11.48 13.72
N GLU A 89 6.46 -11.55 12.39
CA GLU A 89 5.28 -11.20 11.58
C GLU A 89 4.06 -12.04 11.96
N LYS A 90 4.24 -13.35 12.19
CA LYS A 90 3.16 -14.23 12.66
C LYS A 90 2.61 -13.76 13.99
N ARG A 91 3.48 -13.44 14.96
CA ARG A 91 3.06 -12.92 16.29
C ARG A 91 2.24 -11.64 16.17
N TYR A 92 2.70 -10.66 15.35
CA TYR A 92 1.95 -9.42 15.13
C TYR A 92 0.62 -9.67 14.43
N ARG A 93 0.57 -10.59 13.48
CA ARG A 93 -0.66 -10.98 12.78
C ARG A 93 -1.67 -11.63 13.73
N ASP A 94 -1.22 -12.51 14.62
CA ASP A 94 -2.07 -13.18 15.61
C ASP A 94 -2.55 -12.16 16.67
N ALA A 95 -1.69 -11.28 17.15
CA ALA A 95 -2.07 -10.19 18.03
C ALA A 95 -3.09 -9.23 17.37
N ALA A 96 -2.93 -8.92 16.08
CA ALA A 96 -3.87 -8.08 15.32
C ALA A 96 -5.26 -8.72 15.21
N LYS A 97 -5.34 -10.05 15.02
CA LYS A 97 -6.62 -10.79 14.99
C LYS A 97 -7.37 -10.73 16.31
N GLU A 98 -6.67 -10.58 17.42
CA GLU A 98 -7.27 -10.44 18.74
C GLU A 98 -7.59 -8.98 19.08
N TYR A 99 -6.65 -8.07 18.85
CA TYR A 99 -6.75 -6.68 19.30
C TYR A 99 -7.65 -5.82 18.42
N ILE A 100 -7.50 -5.88 17.09
CA ILE A 100 -8.25 -5.01 16.17
C ILE A 100 -9.76 -5.23 16.26
N PRO A 101 -10.30 -6.47 16.34
CA PRO A 101 -11.74 -6.66 16.53
C PRO A 101 -12.27 -6.05 17.84
N LYS A 102 -11.49 -6.06 18.92
CA LYS A 102 -11.88 -5.40 20.19
C LYS A 102 -11.97 -3.88 20.00
N ARG A 103 -11.03 -3.28 19.24
CA ARG A 103 -11.09 -1.83 18.93
C ARG A 103 -12.25 -1.51 18.00
N VAL A 104 -12.54 -2.36 17.00
CA VAL A 104 -13.72 -2.23 16.13
C VAL A 104 -15.01 -2.27 16.98
N ALA A 105 -15.18 -3.27 17.85
CA ALA A 105 -16.36 -3.37 18.72
C ALA A 105 -16.52 -2.16 19.64
N TYR A 106 -15.41 -1.63 20.18
CA TYR A 106 -15.44 -0.42 21.01
C TYR A 106 -15.89 0.81 20.24
N TYR A 107 -15.35 1.07 19.02
CA TYR A 107 -15.69 2.27 18.28
C TYR A 107 -17.00 2.15 17.50
N HIS A 108 -17.42 0.93 17.16
CA HIS A 108 -18.67 0.70 16.42
C HIS A 108 -19.90 1.24 17.14
N GLN A 109 -19.93 1.24 18.47
CA GLN A 109 -21.02 1.82 19.24
C GLN A 109 -21.22 3.34 19.02
N PHE A 110 -20.20 4.04 18.50
CA PHE A 110 -20.25 5.49 18.22
C PHE A 110 -20.47 5.80 16.74
N THR A 111 -20.25 4.84 15.83
CA THR A 111 -20.31 5.07 14.39
C THR A 111 -21.61 4.60 13.76
N GLY A 112 -22.27 3.61 14.35
CA GLY A 112 -23.44 2.98 13.74
C GLY A 112 -23.07 2.19 12.47
N GLY A 113 -24.10 1.87 11.68
CA GLY A 113 -23.97 1.01 10.50
C GLY A 113 -23.85 -0.48 10.87
N HIS A 114 -23.74 -1.33 9.87
CA HIS A 114 -23.59 -2.77 10.05
C HIS A 114 -22.35 -3.25 9.32
N TYR A 115 -21.50 -4.05 9.97
CA TYR A 115 -20.40 -4.72 9.30
C TYR A 115 -20.58 -6.24 9.33
N GLU A 116 -20.23 -6.90 8.22
CA GLU A 116 -20.38 -8.34 8.05
C GLU A 116 -19.24 -9.12 8.70
N LYS A 117 -18.01 -8.72 8.40
CA LYS A 117 -16.80 -9.39 8.91
C LYS A 117 -15.60 -8.48 8.99
N ILE A 118 -14.66 -8.87 9.84
CA ILE A 118 -13.34 -8.26 9.97
C ILE A 118 -12.29 -9.22 9.43
N THR A 119 -11.38 -8.72 8.60
CA THR A 119 -10.28 -9.50 8.03
C THR A 119 -8.95 -8.81 8.29
N ILE A 120 -7.97 -9.54 8.80
CA ILE A 120 -6.59 -9.04 8.97
C ILE A 120 -5.77 -9.45 7.76
N ARG A 121 -5.15 -8.47 7.11
CA ARG A 121 -4.41 -8.65 5.85
C ARG A 121 -3.00 -8.07 5.93
N ASP A 122 -2.19 -8.37 4.93
CA ASP A 122 -0.91 -7.74 4.64
C ASP A 122 -1.02 -6.99 3.30
N GLN A 123 -1.59 -5.80 3.35
CA GLN A 123 -1.78 -4.97 2.15
C GLN A 123 -0.59 -4.01 2.00
N LYS A 124 -0.04 -3.89 0.79
CA LYS A 124 1.12 -3.01 0.53
C LYS A 124 0.76 -1.53 0.44
N THR A 125 -0.49 -1.20 0.13
CA THR A 125 -0.91 0.17 -0.24
C THR A 125 -2.00 0.75 0.63
N ARG A 126 -2.55 -0.03 1.59
CA ARG A 126 -3.68 0.41 2.43
C ARG A 126 -3.50 -0.06 3.86
N TRP A 127 -3.94 0.75 4.80
CA TRP A 127 -3.97 0.42 6.22
C TRP A 127 -5.28 -0.23 6.62
N GLY A 128 -6.36 0.17 5.98
CA GLY A 128 -7.68 -0.41 6.12
C GLY A 128 -8.49 -0.31 4.83
N SER A 129 -9.66 -0.92 4.82
CA SER A 129 -10.70 -0.73 3.80
C SER A 129 -12.05 -1.22 4.30
N CYS A 130 -13.11 -0.49 3.93
CA CYS A 130 -14.49 -0.91 4.07
C CYS A 130 -15.11 -1.13 2.69
N SER A 131 -15.80 -2.25 2.46
CA SER A 131 -16.57 -2.46 1.22
C SER A 131 -18.00 -1.96 1.36
N GLY A 132 -18.67 -1.72 0.23
CA GLY A 132 -20.10 -1.37 0.22
C GLY A 132 -21.01 -2.42 0.85
N THR A 133 -20.54 -3.65 1.05
CA THR A 133 -21.23 -4.74 1.76
C THR A 133 -20.80 -4.86 3.24
N GLY A 134 -20.15 -3.87 3.81
CA GLY A 134 -19.75 -3.87 5.22
C GLY A 134 -18.57 -4.79 5.57
N ASN A 135 -17.78 -5.25 4.61
CA ASN A 135 -16.58 -6.02 4.94
C ASN A 135 -15.43 -5.09 5.31
N LEU A 136 -14.95 -5.19 6.54
CA LEU A 136 -13.81 -4.45 7.05
C LEU A 136 -12.52 -5.24 6.89
N SER A 137 -11.47 -4.62 6.41
CA SER A 137 -10.13 -5.22 6.33
C SER A 137 -9.11 -4.28 6.95
N PHE A 138 -8.19 -4.82 7.74
CA PHE A 138 -7.13 -4.06 8.41
C PHE A 138 -5.77 -4.68 8.17
N ASN A 139 -4.76 -3.84 8.01
CA ASN A 139 -3.39 -4.29 7.90
C ASN A 139 -2.83 -4.64 9.29
N PHE A 140 -2.28 -5.87 9.44
CA PHE A 140 -1.70 -6.28 10.72
C PHE A 140 -0.53 -5.39 11.17
N ARG A 141 0.14 -4.70 10.24
CA ARG A 141 1.25 -3.77 10.54
C ARG A 141 0.83 -2.54 11.33
N LEU A 142 -0.47 -2.29 11.47
CA LEU A 142 -1.00 -1.29 12.40
C LEU A 142 -0.63 -1.59 13.85
N MET A 143 -0.32 -2.85 14.20
CA MET A 143 0.21 -3.22 15.51
C MET A 143 1.59 -2.62 15.81
N LEU A 144 2.30 -2.12 14.80
CA LEU A 144 3.58 -1.42 14.94
C LEU A 144 3.42 0.11 15.08
N ALA A 145 2.20 0.61 14.87
CA ALA A 145 1.89 2.03 15.02
C ALA A 145 1.53 2.37 16.48
N PRO A 146 1.63 3.64 16.88
CA PRO A 146 1.04 4.10 18.12
C PRO A 146 -0.44 3.71 18.22
N PRO A 147 -0.96 3.29 19.39
CA PRO A 147 -2.33 2.82 19.55
C PRO A 147 -3.40 3.80 19.02
N ARG A 148 -3.22 5.10 19.21
CA ARG A 148 -4.12 6.14 18.69
C ARG A 148 -4.17 6.20 17.17
N VAL A 149 -3.06 5.89 16.50
CA VAL A 149 -2.99 5.83 15.02
C VAL A 149 -3.75 4.61 14.50
N LEU A 150 -3.65 3.45 15.18
CA LEU A 150 -4.47 2.28 14.89
C LEU A 150 -5.95 2.61 15.09
N ASP A 151 -6.30 3.24 16.21
CA ASP A 151 -7.66 3.67 16.51
C ASP A 151 -8.23 4.60 15.43
N TYR A 152 -7.42 5.54 14.93
CA TYR A 152 -7.81 6.40 13.83
C TYR A 152 -8.19 5.59 12.57
N VAL A 153 -7.39 4.59 12.20
CA VAL A 153 -7.71 3.74 11.05
C VAL A 153 -9.00 2.95 11.30
N VAL A 154 -9.19 2.41 12.50
CA VAL A 154 -10.42 1.70 12.88
C VAL A 154 -11.65 2.60 12.74
N VAL A 155 -11.62 3.81 13.31
CA VAL A 155 -12.72 4.79 13.22
C VAL A 155 -12.96 5.20 11.77
N HIS A 156 -11.89 5.43 10.98
CA HIS A 156 -11.99 5.77 9.56
C HIS A 156 -12.77 4.71 8.77
N GLU A 157 -12.42 3.43 8.93
CA GLU A 157 -13.09 2.34 8.22
C GLU A 157 -14.53 2.12 8.72
N LEU A 158 -14.79 2.34 10.01
CA LEU A 158 -16.15 2.27 10.57
C LEU A 158 -17.04 3.41 10.05
N CYS A 159 -16.52 4.63 9.91
CA CYS A 159 -17.28 5.75 9.34
C CYS A 159 -17.68 5.47 7.87
N HIS A 160 -16.95 4.64 7.14
CA HIS A 160 -17.36 4.20 5.80
C HIS A 160 -18.60 3.31 5.78
N LEU A 161 -19.03 2.73 6.90
CA LEU A 161 -20.30 1.99 6.96
C LEU A 161 -21.52 2.89 6.73
N THR A 162 -21.40 4.19 7.02
CA THR A 162 -22.47 5.20 6.85
C THR A 162 -22.16 6.20 5.75
N HIS A 163 -20.89 6.51 5.52
CA HIS A 163 -20.44 7.51 4.53
C HIS A 163 -19.36 6.92 3.64
N MET A 164 -19.74 6.34 2.50
CA MET A 164 -18.81 5.64 1.58
C MET A 164 -17.77 6.57 0.92
N ASN A 165 -17.98 7.86 0.91
CA ASN A 165 -17.05 8.86 0.38
C ASN A 165 -16.47 9.72 1.51
N HIS A 166 -15.34 10.39 1.25
CA HIS A 166 -14.71 11.30 2.20
C HIS A 166 -15.32 12.70 2.14
N SER A 167 -16.66 12.79 2.21
CA SER A 167 -17.41 14.04 2.25
C SER A 167 -17.17 14.82 3.55
N ARG A 168 -17.75 16.01 3.65
CA ARG A 168 -17.73 16.81 4.89
C ARG A 168 -18.37 16.04 6.06
N ASP A 169 -19.46 15.33 5.82
CA ASP A 169 -20.16 14.56 6.85
C ASP A 169 -19.33 13.38 7.36
N PHE A 170 -18.59 12.71 6.47
CA PHE A 170 -17.61 11.69 6.85
C PHE A 170 -16.58 12.27 7.83
N TRP A 171 -15.94 13.38 7.49
CA TRP A 171 -14.91 13.98 8.34
C TRP A 171 -15.45 14.55 9.63
N ASN A 172 -16.66 15.13 9.63
CA ASN A 172 -17.35 15.56 10.83
C ASN A 172 -17.61 14.39 11.78
N MET A 173 -17.98 13.23 11.24
CA MET A 173 -18.19 12.02 12.04
C MET A 173 -16.87 11.52 12.65
N VAL A 174 -15.80 11.45 11.87
CA VAL A 174 -14.46 11.07 12.37
C VAL A 174 -14.01 12.04 13.48
N GLU A 175 -14.15 13.36 13.27
CA GLU A 175 -13.72 14.39 14.21
C GLU A 175 -14.52 14.35 15.53
N ARG A 176 -15.81 14.01 15.46
CA ARG A 176 -16.66 13.86 16.66
C ARG A 176 -16.19 12.69 17.55
N ILE A 177 -15.68 11.61 16.96
CA ILE A 177 -15.24 10.39 17.68
C ILE A 177 -13.78 10.50 18.11
N LEU A 178 -12.94 11.09 17.25
CA LEU A 178 -11.51 11.35 17.48
C LEU A 178 -11.19 12.80 17.10
N PRO A 179 -11.30 13.75 18.01
CA PRO A 179 -11.04 15.16 17.72
C PRO A 179 -9.62 15.44 17.21
N ASP A 180 -8.66 14.64 17.64
CA ASP A 180 -7.23 14.67 17.28
C ASP A 180 -6.88 13.86 16.01
N TYR A 181 -7.87 13.39 15.22
CA TYR A 181 -7.65 12.52 14.07
C TYR A 181 -6.67 13.09 13.04
N LYS A 182 -6.58 14.42 12.89
CA LYS A 182 -5.69 15.08 11.94
C LYS A 182 -4.22 14.80 12.24
N GLU A 183 -3.86 14.73 13.53
CA GLU A 183 -2.52 14.39 14.00
C GLU A 183 -2.18 12.93 13.66
N HIS A 184 -3.09 12.00 13.93
CA HIS A 184 -2.90 10.58 13.65
C HIS A 184 -2.82 10.29 12.15
N ARG A 185 -3.65 10.98 11.35
CA ARG A 185 -3.58 10.93 9.89
C ARG A 185 -2.25 11.46 9.35
N LYS A 186 -1.77 12.59 9.91
CA LYS A 186 -0.47 13.16 9.55
C LYS A 186 0.65 12.20 9.91
N TRP A 187 0.64 11.67 11.14
CA TRP A 187 1.63 10.70 11.59
C TRP A 187 1.70 9.49 10.65
N LEU A 188 0.56 8.92 10.29
CA LEU A 188 0.48 7.75 9.40
C LEU A 188 1.00 8.06 7.99
N LYS A 189 0.75 9.25 7.48
CA LYS A 189 1.29 9.72 6.19
C LYS A 189 2.82 9.83 6.23
N GLU A 190 3.37 10.34 7.32
CA GLU A 190 4.81 10.59 7.48
C GLU A 190 5.57 9.31 7.85
N ASN A 191 5.02 8.46 8.69
CA ASN A 191 5.71 7.31 9.29
C ASN A 191 5.23 5.94 8.79
N GLY A 192 4.13 5.87 8.06
CA GLY A 192 3.54 4.59 7.63
C GLY A 192 4.54 3.70 6.86
N HIS A 193 5.43 4.28 6.06
CA HIS A 193 6.45 3.54 5.32
C HIS A 193 7.46 2.81 6.23
N THR A 194 7.58 3.21 7.50
CA THR A 194 8.49 2.58 8.48
C THR A 194 7.86 1.37 9.19
N LEU A 195 6.54 1.18 9.11
CA LEU A 195 5.82 0.09 9.77
C LEU A 195 6.12 -1.25 9.09
N GLN A 196 7.35 -1.72 9.26
CA GLN A 196 7.84 -2.99 8.73
C GLN A 196 8.44 -3.79 9.87
N VAL A 197 8.14 -5.09 9.88
CA VAL A 197 8.80 -6.04 10.78
C VAL A 197 10.24 -6.23 10.28
N LYS A 198 11.20 -5.95 11.13
CA LYS A 198 12.63 -6.03 10.83
C LYS A 198 13.31 -7.02 11.74
#